data_834aa7480b5893068d360e61312f8cd8
#
_entry.id   834aa7480b5893068d360e61312f8cd8
#
_cell.length_a   1.000
_cell.length_b   1.000
_cell.length_c   1.000
_cell.angle_alpha   90.00
_cell.angle_beta   90.00
_cell.angle_gamma   90.00
#
_symmetry.space_group_name_H-M   'P 1'
#
loop_
_entity.id
_entity.type
_entity.pdbx_description
1 polymer ?
#
loop_
_entity_poly.entity_id
_entity_poly.type
_entity_poly.pdbx_seq_one_letter_code
_entity_poly.pdbx_strand_id
1 'polypeptide(L)'
;MPKTKNRPVSLEAVHAGQAVYTATTLKLYDAVVLGLSNYMLWRCPTHHLMQFYQQNMRGEHLEIGVGSAFFPTHTAQPAPERLVLVDLNPQTLAFGQARIGRELRTYQRNVLEPLDLPEHPFDSVAMNYLLHCIPGDLRDKACAFDHASAYLKKGGVLFGSTLLQGDVPRNLGARGLMKLYNYRGIFHNEHDYLADLRQALAARFKCFGVEVHGCAALFWAIKT
;
A
#
# COMPACT_ATOMS: atom_id res chain seq x y z
N MET A 1 -23.26 -12.19 19.76
CA MET A 1 -22.38 -11.62 18.72
C MET A 1 -22.59 -10.13 18.68
N PRO A 2 -21.64 -9.28 19.06
CA PRO A 2 -21.80 -7.83 18.97
C PRO A 2 -21.67 -7.41 17.50
N LYS A 3 -22.68 -6.73 16.99
CA LYS A 3 -22.67 -6.07 15.69
C LYS A 3 -21.60 -4.97 15.69
N THR A 4 -20.51 -5.18 14.96
CA THR A 4 -19.53 -4.13 14.65
C THR A 4 -20.25 -3.04 13.88
N LYS A 5 -20.41 -1.86 14.51
CA LYS A 5 -20.85 -0.65 13.81
C LYS A 5 -19.73 -0.23 12.88
N ASN A 6 -19.87 -0.51 11.57
CA ASN A 6 -19.09 0.18 10.55
C ASN A 6 -19.36 1.68 10.70
N ARG A 7 -18.41 2.42 11.28
CA ARG A 7 -18.42 3.88 11.19
C ARG A 7 -18.07 4.25 9.76
N PRO A 8 -18.90 5.03 9.06
CA PRO A 8 -18.52 5.51 7.74
C PRO A 8 -17.25 6.34 7.88
N VAL A 9 -16.24 5.97 7.09
CA VAL A 9 -14.98 6.72 6.99
C VAL A 9 -15.32 8.12 6.46
N SER A 10 -14.94 9.18 7.19
CA SER A 10 -15.26 10.54 6.75
C SER A 10 -14.42 10.90 5.52
N LEU A 11 -15.04 11.48 4.50
CA LEU A 11 -14.35 12.00 3.31
C LEU A 11 -13.24 13.01 3.67
N GLU A 12 -13.41 13.77 4.74
CA GLU A 12 -12.39 14.70 5.25
C GLU A 12 -11.12 14.00 5.73
N ALA A 13 -11.22 12.84 6.40
CA ALA A 13 -10.06 12.07 6.82
C ALA A 13 -9.29 11.49 5.62
N VAL A 14 -10.03 11.10 4.57
CA VAL A 14 -9.46 10.64 3.30
C VAL A 14 -8.71 11.78 2.59
N HIS A 15 -9.27 12.99 2.57
CA HIS A 15 -8.65 14.17 1.93
C HIS A 15 -7.42 14.69 2.70
N ALA A 16 -7.40 14.60 4.04
CA ALA A 16 -6.28 15.05 4.85
C ALA A 16 -4.99 14.27 4.54
N GLY A 17 -5.08 12.95 4.34
CA GLY A 17 -3.95 12.11 3.95
C GLY A 17 -3.39 12.43 2.55
N GLN A 18 -4.22 12.99 1.65
CA GLN A 18 -3.84 13.33 0.28
C GLN A 18 -3.16 14.69 0.15
N ALA A 19 -3.42 15.63 1.05
CA ALA A 19 -2.92 17.00 0.98
C ALA A 19 -1.38 17.10 0.98
N VAL A 20 -0.69 16.05 1.43
CA VAL A 20 0.78 15.98 1.51
C VAL A 20 1.41 15.64 0.15
N TYR A 21 0.66 15.04 -0.78
CA TYR A 21 1.19 14.56 -2.07
C TYR A 21 1.07 15.62 -3.18
N THR A 22 1.88 16.66 -3.10
CA THR A 22 2.09 17.62 -4.20
C THR A 22 3.25 17.16 -5.09
N ALA A 23 3.36 17.67 -6.33
CA ALA A 23 4.47 17.33 -7.23
C ALA A 23 5.86 17.61 -6.62
N THR A 24 5.96 18.66 -5.79
CA THR A 24 7.22 19.02 -5.10
C THR A 24 7.53 18.06 -3.96
N THR A 25 6.53 17.67 -3.15
CA THR A 25 6.72 16.73 -2.05
C THR A 25 7.01 15.32 -2.57
N LEU A 26 6.43 14.92 -3.70
CA LEU A 26 6.70 13.61 -4.32
C LEU A 26 8.16 13.48 -4.80
N LYS A 27 8.81 14.56 -5.26
CA LYS A 27 10.24 14.53 -5.64
C LYS A 27 11.16 14.32 -4.44
N LEU A 28 10.82 14.88 -3.28
CA LEU A 28 11.58 14.71 -2.04
C LEU A 28 11.20 13.44 -1.27
N TYR A 29 10.05 12.87 -1.58
CA TYR A 29 9.47 11.71 -0.89
C TYR A 29 10.43 10.52 -0.88
N ASP A 30 11.03 10.20 -2.01
CA ASP A 30 11.89 9.03 -2.12
C ASP A 30 13.14 9.16 -1.25
N ALA A 31 13.79 10.32 -1.25
CA ALA A 31 15.01 10.53 -0.47
C ALA A 31 14.72 10.54 1.05
N VAL A 32 13.61 11.15 1.47
CA VAL A 32 13.27 11.30 2.89
C VAL A 32 12.54 10.07 3.42
N VAL A 33 11.50 9.62 2.72
CA VAL A 33 10.65 8.52 3.20
C VAL A 33 11.29 7.17 2.90
N LEU A 34 11.65 6.91 1.66
CA LEU A 34 12.23 5.63 1.26
C LEU A 34 13.74 5.54 1.58
N GLY A 35 14.46 6.65 1.58
CA GLY A 35 15.87 6.69 1.96
C GLY A 35 16.05 6.69 3.48
N LEU A 36 15.94 7.87 4.08
CA LEU A 36 16.32 8.09 5.49
C LEU A 36 15.36 7.41 6.48
N SER A 37 14.05 7.58 6.30
CA SER A 37 13.06 7.06 7.26
C SER A 37 13.01 5.54 7.28
N ASN A 38 13.10 4.88 6.13
CA ASN A 38 13.12 3.42 6.05
C ASN A 38 14.32 2.82 6.80
N TYR A 39 15.49 3.44 6.66
CA TYR A 39 16.70 2.94 7.31
C TYR A 39 16.72 3.25 8.82
N MET A 40 16.52 4.52 9.20
CA MET A 40 16.73 4.97 10.58
C MET A 40 15.51 4.75 11.48
N LEU A 41 14.31 5.02 10.98
CA LEU A 41 13.08 5.03 11.78
C LEU A 41 12.33 3.70 11.67
N TRP A 42 11.98 3.29 10.47
CA TRP A 42 11.19 2.09 10.26
C TRP A 42 12.00 0.79 10.38
N ARG A 43 13.33 0.87 10.29
CA ARG A 43 14.25 -0.27 10.30
C ARG A 43 13.90 -1.33 9.24
N CYS A 44 13.42 -0.86 8.11
CA CYS A 44 13.16 -1.63 6.91
C CYS A 44 13.84 -0.94 5.73
N PRO A 45 15.15 -1.16 5.51
CA PRO A 45 15.88 -0.58 4.39
C PRO A 45 15.16 -0.83 3.05
N THR A 46 15.14 0.17 2.19
CA THR A 46 14.37 0.15 0.92
C THR A 46 14.73 -1.02 0.00
N HIS A 47 15.96 -1.55 0.08
CA HIS A 47 16.34 -2.71 -0.72
C HIS A 47 15.52 -3.97 -0.38
N HIS A 48 15.08 -4.17 0.89
CA HIS A 48 14.18 -5.26 1.24
C HIS A 48 12.82 -5.11 0.56
N LEU A 49 12.27 -3.88 0.56
CA LEU A 49 11.02 -3.58 -0.12
C LEU A 49 11.15 -3.79 -1.63
N MET A 50 12.25 -3.34 -2.23
CA MET A 50 12.52 -3.51 -3.67
C MET A 50 12.68 -4.99 -4.05
N GLN A 51 13.43 -5.74 -3.27
CA GLN A 51 13.61 -7.18 -3.49
C GLN A 51 12.26 -7.90 -3.39
N PHE A 52 11.48 -7.59 -2.37
CA PHE A 52 10.14 -8.17 -2.18
C PHE A 52 9.19 -7.79 -3.32
N TYR A 53 9.24 -6.54 -3.79
CA TYR A 53 8.46 -6.08 -4.93
C TYR A 53 8.83 -6.84 -6.20
N GLN A 54 10.12 -6.97 -6.52
CA GLN A 54 10.62 -7.68 -7.70
C GLN A 54 10.27 -9.16 -7.70
N GLN A 55 10.25 -9.80 -6.53
CA GLN A 55 9.90 -11.22 -6.40
C GLN A 55 8.41 -11.49 -6.66
N ASN A 56 7.54 -10.51 -6.43
CA ASN A 56 6.09 -10.68 -6.50
C ASN A 56 5.45 -10.01 -7.71
N MET A 57 6.05 -8.97 -8.30
CA MET A 57 5.56 -8.34 -9.52
C MET A 57 5.65 -9.32 -10.70
N ARG A 58 4.60 -9.38 -11.52
CA ARG A 58 4.48 -10.28 -12.68
C ARG A 58 4.09 -9.50 -13.94
N GLY A 59 4.01 -10.20 -15.08
CA GLY A 59 3.82 -9.62 -16.41
C GLY A 59 2.63 -8.68 -16.56
N GLU A 60 1.46 -9.03 -16.00
CA GLU A 60 0.31 -8.12 -15.94
C GLU A 60 0.11 -7.63 -14.50
N HIS A 61 0.32 -6.34 -14.27
CA HIS A 61 0.43 -5.76 -12.95
C HIS A 61 -0.51 -4.59 -12.70
N LEU A 62 -1.17 -4.59 -11.54
CA LEU A 62 -1.98 -3.49 -11.01
C LEU A 62 -1.29 -2.90 -9.78
N GLU A 63 -0.96 -1.62 -9.82
CA GLU A 63 -0.42 -0.86 -8.69
C GLU A 63 -1.52 -0.02 -8.04
N ILE A 64 -1.82 -0.26 -6.76
CA ILE A 64 -2.82 0.49 -5.97
C ILE A 64 -2.12 1.30 -4.90
N GLY A 65 -2.37 2.62 -4.87
CA GLY A 65 -1.67 3.56 -4.00
C GLY A 65 -0.28 3.89 -4.57
N VAL A 66 -0.28 4.55 -5.72
CA VAL A 66 0.90 4.78 -6.58
C VAL A 66 1.99 5.60 -5.88
N GLY A 67 1.60 6.58 -5.04
CA GLY A 67 2.55 7.47 -4.38
C GLY A 67 3.48 8.16 -5.39
N SER A 68 4.79 8.01 -5.20
CA SER A 68 5.80 8.53 -6.14
C SER A 68 6.09 7.61 -7.33
N ALA A 69 5.38 6.49 -7.47
CA ALA A 69 5.67 5.43 -8.44
C ALA A 69 7.10 4.87 -8.33
N PHE A 70 7.68 4.91 -7.13
CA PHE A 70 9.06 4.46 -6.90
C PHE A 70 9.27 3.01 -7.31
N PHE A 71 8.41 2.10 -6.81
CA PHE A 71 8.56 0.67 -7.04
C PHE A 71 8.50 0.28 -8.52
N PRO A 72 7.45 0.63 -9.29
CA PRO A 72 7.37 0.24 -10.69
C PRO A 72 8.44 0.91 -11.57
N THR A 73 8.99 2.08 -11.13
CA THR A 73 10.04 2.79 -11.88
C THR A 73 11.43 2.19 -11.66
N HIS A 74 11.72 1.66 -10.45
CA HIS A 74 13.03 1.13 -10.08
C HIS A 74 13.12 -0.41 -10.13
N THR A 75 12.05 -1.07 -10.58
CA THR A 75 12.06 -2.52 -10.74
C THR A 75 13.01 -2.91 -11.86
N ALA A 76 13.82 -3.95 -11.59
CA ALA A 76 14.69 -4.54 -12.61
C ALA A 76 13.86 -5.14 -13.76
N GLN A 77 14.44 -5.14 -14.95
CA GLN A 77 13.82 -5.73 -16.15
C GLN A 77 13.57 -7.25 -15.98
N PRO A 78 12.51 -7.81 -16.59
CA PRO A 78 11.63 -7.12 -17.53
C PRO A 78 10.55 -6.27 -16.85
N ALA A 79 10.25 -5.11 -17.43
CA ALA A 79 9.10 -4.32 -17.05
C ALA A 79 7.80 -5.11 -17.31
N PRO A 80 6.72 -4.87 -16.53
CA PRO A 80 5.46 -5.55 -16.77
C PRO A 80 4.92 -5.22 -18.17
N GLU A 81 4.39 -6.24 -18.85
CA GLU A 81 3.78 -6.11 -20.17
C GLU A 81 2.58 -5.18 -20.13
N ARG A 82 1.77 -5.34 -19.10
CA ARG A 82 0.65 -4.45 -18.79
C ARG A 82 0.79 -3.91 -17.36
N LEU A 83 0.83 -2.58 -17.25
CA LEU A 83 0.83 -1.87 -15.96
C LEU A 83 -0.37 -0.93 -15.92
N VAL A 84 -1.16 -1.03 -14.86
CA VAL A 84 -2.29 -0.14 -14.57
C VAL A 84 -2.08 0.49 -13.21
N LEU A 85 -2.38 1.78 -13.10
CA LEU A 85 -2.21 2.55 -11.87
C LEU A 85 -3.57 2.93 -11.29
N VAL A 86 -3.75 2.72 -10.00
CA VAL A 86 -4.94 3.12 -9.24
C VAL A 86 -4.49 3.93 -8.02
N ASP A 87 -5.04 5.12 -7.88
CA ASP A 87 -4.83 5.97 -6.71
C ASP A 87 -6.06 6.86 -6.50
N LEU A 88 -6.28 7.29 -5.27
CA LEU A 88 -7.35 8.25 -4.99
C LEU A 88 -6.96 9.68 -5.39
N ASN A 89 -5.67 9.99 -5.38
CA ASN A 89 -5.14 11.31 -5.72
C ASN A 89 -4.74 11.40 -7.20
N PRO A 90 -5.41 12.24 -8.01
CA PRO A 90 -5.08 12.38 -9.43
C PRO A 90 -3.67 12.95 -9.66
N GLN A 91 -3.10 13.67 -8.69
CA GLN A 91 -1.74 14.20 -8.81
C GLN A 91 -0.68 13.09 -8.71
N THR A 92 -0.90 12.07 -7.89
CA THR A 92 -0.02 10.90 -7.82
C THR A 92 -0.09 10.07 -9.10
N LEU A 93 -1.28 9.93 -9.69
CA LEU A 93 -1.45 9.25 -10.99
C LEU A 93 -0.68 9.97 -12.11
N ALA A 94 -0.86 11.28 -12.22
CA ALA A 94 -0.18 12.10 -13.23
C ALA A 94 1.35 12.08 -13.04
N PHE A 95 1.82 12.21 -11.79
CA PHE A 95 3.24 12.14 -11.46
C PHE A 95 3.83 10.76 -11.76
N GLY A 96 3.14 9.68 -11.37
CA GLY A 96 3.55 8.30 -11.60
C GLY A 96 3.67 7.98 -13.08
N GLN A 97 2.66 8.37 -13.88
CA GLN A 97 2.69 8.17 -15.33
C GLN A 97 3.87 8.92 -15.98
N ALA A 98 4.08 10.18 -15.61
CA ALA A 98 5.19 10.97 -16.11
C ALA A 98 6.56 10.38 -15.75
N ARG A 99 6.68 9.84 -14.52
CA ARG A 99 7.92 9.21 -14.03
C ARG A 99 8.23 7.89 -14.71
N ILE A 100 7.21 7.06 -14.95
CA ILE A 100 7.38 5.77 -15.66
C ILE A 100 7.72 5.99 -17.14
N GLY A 101 7.34 7.15 -17.71
CA GLY A 101 7.76 7.59 -19.04
C GLY A 101 7.09 6.86 -20.20
N ARG A 102 5.93 6.22 -19.96
CA ARG A 102 5.09 5.63 -21.01
C ARG A 102 3.62 5.89 -20.72
N GLU A 103 2.78 5.83 -21.75
CA GLU A 103 1.34 5.92 -21.59
C GLU A 103 0.82 4.69 -20.84
N LEU A 104 0.04 4.94 -19.78
CA LEU A 104 -0.54 3.94 -18.92
C LEU A 104 -2.02 4.21 -18.70
N ARG A 105 -2.79 3.16 -18.47
CA ARG A 105 -4.15 3.31 -17.96
C ARG A 105 -4.08 3.68 -16.48
N THR A 106 -4.77 4.74 -16.10
CA THR A 106 -4.82 5.26 -14.73
C THR A 106 -6.25 5.45 -14.30
N TYR A 107 -6.57 5.07 -13.06
CA TYR A 107 -7.92 5.19 -12.53
C TYR A 107 -7.90 5.85 -11.16
N GLN A 108 -8.67 6.94 -11.04
CA GLN A 108 -8.89 7.57 -9.73
C GLN A 108 -9.97 6.78 -8.98
N ARG A 109 -9.56 5.96 -7.99
CA ARG A 109 -10.48 5.12 -7.20
C ARG A 109 -10.05 5.06 -5.75
N ASN A 110 -11.06 4.90 -4.88
CA ASN A 110 -10.86 4.63 -3.46
C ASN A 110 -10.80 3.11 -3.23
N VAL A 111 -9.69 2.61 -2.69
CA VAL A 111 -9.52 1.17 -2.44
C VAL A 111 -10.48 0.63 -1.36
N LEU A 112 -11.05 1.51 -0.52
CA LEU A 112 -12.09 1.14 0.44
C LEU A 112 -13.47 0.91 -0.19
N GLU A 113 -13.62 1.16 -1.48
CA GLU A 113 -14.82 0.95 -2.27
C GLU A 113 -14.52 -0.02 -3.42
N PRO A 114 -15.54 -0.67 -4.02
CA PRO A 114 -15.36 -1.45 -5.24
C PRO A 114 -14.67 -0.62 -6.32
N LEU A 115 -13.60 -1.16 -6.90
CA LEU A 115 -12.76 -0.37 -7.83
C LEU A 115 -13.42 -0.12 -9.19
N ASP A 116 -14.33 -1.00 -9.63
CA ASP A 116 -15.08 -0.90 -10.90
C ASP A 116 -14.21 -0.51 -12.10
N LEU A 117 -13.11 -1.25 -12.29
CA LEU A 117 -12.18 -1.03 -13.38
C LEU A 117 -12.63 -1.82 -14.62
N PRO A 118 -12.62 -1.22 -15.82
CA PRO A 118 -12.88 -1.93 -17.08
C PRO A 118 -11.62 -2.69 -17.54
N GLU A 119 -11.06 -3.51 -16.64
CA GLU A 119 -9.80 -4.21 -16.83
C GLU A 119 -9.97 -5.73 -16.70
N HIS A 120 -9.19 -6.48 -17.49
CA HIS A 120 -9.04 -7.91 -17.28
C HIS A 120 -8.24 -8.20 -16.00
N PRO A 121 -8.41 -9.36 -15.37
CA PRO A 121 -7.62 -9.74 -14.20
C PRO A 121 -6.11 -9.73 -14.47
N PHE A 122 -5.34 -9.46 -13.41
CA PHE A 122 -3.90 -9.32 -13.42
C PHE A 122 -3.19 -10.53 -12.81
N ASP A 123 -1.91 -10.72 -13.15
CA ASP A 123 -1.06 -11.74 -12.54
C ASP A 123 -0.59 -11.32 -11.15
N SER A 124 -0.50 -10.01 -10.90
CA SER A 124 -0.11 -9.44 -9.61
C SER A 124 -0.80 -8.11 -9.34
N VAL A 125 -1.11 -7.87 -8.07
CA VAL A 125 -1.64 -6.61 -7.54
C VAL A 125 -0.81 -6.17 -6.35
N ALA A 126 -0.31 -4.94 -6.37
CA ALA A 126 0.49 -4.38 -5.29
C ALA A 126 -0.24 -3.29 -4.50
N MET A 127 0.03 -3.24 -3.19
CA MET A 127 -0.39 -2.18 -2.25
C MET A 127 0.77 -1.85 -1.31
N ASN A 128 1.75 -1.07 -1.80
CA ASN A 128 2.94 -0.75 -1.01
C ASN A 128 2.78 0.55 -0.24
N TYR A 129 3.04 0.51 1.07
CA TYR A 129 2.95 1.65 1.99
C TYR A 129 1.60 2.39 1.89
N LEU A 130 0.51 1.65 1.65
CA LEU A 130 -0.83 2.19 1.48
C LEU A 130 -1.67 2.07 2.76
N LEU A 131 -1.76 0.89 3.37
CA LEU A 131 -2.75 0.60 4.43
C LEU A 131 -2.61 1.52 5.65
N HIS A 132 -1.41 1.91 6.04
CA HIS A 132 -1.21 2.81 7.18
C HIS A 132 -1.66 4.26 6.92
N CYS A 133 -1.88 4.62 5.66
CA CYS A 133 -2.43 5.93 5.25
C CYS A 133 -3.96 5.92 5.11
N ILE A 134 -4.58 4.73 5.05
CA ILE A 134 -6.03 4.57 4.90
C ILE A 134 -6.72 4.72 6.26
N PRO A 135 -7.81 5.47 6.37
CA PRO A 135 -8.58 5.61 7.61
C PRO A 135 -9.14 4.29 8.16
N GLY A 136 -9.30 4.20 9.47
CA GLY A 136 -9.76 3.00 10.19
C GLY A 136 -8.61 2.19 10.77
N ASP A 137 -8.91 1.02 11.34
CA ASP A 137 -7.93 0.00 11.73
C ASP A 137 -7.83 -1.11 10.65
N LEU A 138 -6.94 -2.08 10.82
CA LEU A 138 -6.76 -3.15 9.84
C LEU A 138 -8.01 -4.03 9.62
N ARG A 139 -8.95 -4.06 10.55
CA ARG A 139 -10.22 -4.79 10.38
C ARG A 139 -11.15 -4.03 9.44
N ASP A 140 -11.20 -2.70 9.57
CA ASP A 140 -11.97 -1.83 8.69
C ASP A 140 -11.37 -1.80 7.28
N LYS A 141 -10.02 -1.70 7.20
CA LYS A 141 -9.26 -1.64 5.95
C LYS A 141 -9.20 -2.94 5.18
N ALA A 142 -9.55 -4.06 5.81
CA ALA A 142 -9.44 -5.39 5.21
C ALA A 142 -10.29 -5.56 3.94
N CYS A 143 -11.33 -4.75 3.73
CA CYS A 143 -12.10 -4.71 2.48
C CYS A 143 -11.22 -4.35 1.26
N ALA A 144 -10.12 -3.62 1.47
CA ALA A 144 -9.17 -3.33 0.39
C ALA A 144 -8.56 -4.60 -0.22
N PHE A 145 -8.37 -5.65 0.59
CA PHE A 145 -7.92 -6.95 0.08
C PHE A 145 -8.99 -7.63 -0.80
N ASP A 146 -10.27 -7.49 -0.44
CA ASP A 146 -11.37 -8.03 -1.24
C ASP A 146 -11.46 -7.31 -2.59
N HIS A 147 -11.42 -5.97 -2.58
CA HIS A 147 -11.49 -5.15 -3.78
C HIS A 147 -10.28 -5.36 -4.70
N ALA A 148 -9.06 -5.46 -4.14
CA ALA A 148 -7.87 -5.75 -4.90
C ALA A 148 -7.86 -7.17 -5.47
N SER A 149 -8.25 -8.17 -4.68
CA SER A 149 -8.25 -9.57 -5.10
C SER A 149 -9.30 -9.88 -6.19
N ALA A 150 -10.34 -9.06 -6.32
CA ALA A 150 -11.31 -9.17 -7.40
C ALA A 150 -10.64 -9.09 -8.79
N TYR A 151 -9.55 -8.32 -8.88
CA TYR A 151 -8.75 -8.12 -10.11
C TYR A 151 -7.57 -9.09 -10.27
N LEU A 152 -7.43 -10.09 -9.42
CA LEU A 152 -6.41 -11.13 -9.60
C LEU A 152 -6.94 -12.30 -10.44
N LYS A 153 -6.10 -12.83 -11.30
CA LYS A 153 -6.28 -14.16 -11.89
C LYS A 153 -6.20 -15.23 -10.80
N LYS A 154 -6.77 -16.40 -11.06
CA LYS A 154 -6.51 -17.59 -10.24
C LYS A 154 -5.00 -17.89 -10.26
N GLY A 155 -4.40 -18.10 -9.08
CA GLY A 155 -2.94 -18.23 -8.92
C GLY A 155 -2.17 -16.90 -8.94
N GLY A 156 -2.86 -15.77 -9.15
CA GLY A 156 -2.28 -14.43 -9.07
C GLY A 156 -1.92 -14.05 -7.62
N VAL A 157 -0.97 -13.13 -7.47
CA VAL A 157 -0.45 -12.69 -6.17
C VAL A 157 -0.91 -11.27 -5.83
N LEU A 158 -1.51 -11.11 -4.65
CA LEU A 158 -1.67 -9.84 -3.96
C LEU A 158 -0.46 -9.66 -3.05
N PHE A 159 0.21 -8.52 -3.09
CA PHE A 159 1.32 -8.25 -2.20
C PHE A 159 1.42 -6.77 -1.84
N GLY A 160 2.20 -6.47 -0.81
CA GLY A 160 2.39 -5.09 -0.40
C GLY A 160 3.14 -4.95 0.90
N SER A 161 3.16 -3.72 1.40
CA SER A 161 3.81 -3.38 2.65
C SER A 161 3.01 -2.33 3.42
N THR A 162 3.13 -2.36 4.75
CA THR A 162 2.52 -1.36 5.62
C THR A 162 3.34 -1.15 6.90
N LEU A 163 3.19 0.02 7.51
CA LEU A 163 3.80 0.33 8.80
C LEU A 163 2.81 0.02 9.93
N LEU A 164 3.23 -0.82 10.87
CA LEU A 164 2.43 -1.23 12.02
C LEU A 164 2.84 -0.50 13.29
N GLN A 165 1.91 -0.39 14.24
CA GLN A 165 2.20 0.10 15.58
C GLN A 165 2.12 -0.99 16.65
N GLY A 166 1.32 -2.02 16.46
CA GLY A 166 1.18 -3.14 17.38
C GLY A 166 1.97 -4.37 16.96
N ASP A 167 2.46 -5.12 17.95
CA ASP A 167 3.17 -6.41 17.81
C ASP A 167 4.47 -6.36 17.00
N VAL A 168 5.08 -5.16 16.87
CA VAL A 168 6.34 -4.94 16.13
C VAL A 168 7.30 -4.03 16.90
N PRO A 169 8.63 -4.20 16.73
CA PRO A 169 9.61 -3.35 17.40
C PRO A 169 9.62 -1.94 16.78
N ARG A 170 9.49 -0.91 17.62
CA ARG A 170 9.56 0.49 17.21
C ARG A 170 10.57 1.25 18.07
N ASN A 171 11.54 1.93 17.44
CA ASN A 171 12.43 2.83 18.15
C ASN A 171 11.71 4.14 18.54
N LEU A 172 12.34 4.96 19.37
CA LEU A 172 11.76 6.23 19.86
C LEU A 172 11.43 7.20 18.72
N GLY A 173 12.29 7.27 17.70
CA GLY A 173 12.06 8.11 16.51
C GLY A 173 10.82 7.66 15.71
N ALA A 174 10.68 6.35 15.48
CA ALA A 174 9.48 5.79 14.82
C ALA A 174 8.22 6.10 15.61
N ARG A 175 8.25 5.93 16.95
CA ARG A 175 7.09 6.23 17.83
C ARG A 175 6.70 7.71 17.75
N GLY A 176 7.70 8.61 17.81
CA GLY A 176 7.47 10.05 17.74
C GLY A 176 6.90 10.49 16.39
N LEU A 177 7.49 10.01 15.28
CA LEU A 177 7.04 10.37 13.95
C LEU A 177 5.67 9.78 13.61
N MET A 178 5.39 8.52 13.98
CA MET A 178 4.06 7.93 13.81
C MET A 178 3.00 8.70 14.60
N LYS A 179 3.29 9.10 15.86
CA LYS A 179 2.37 9.92 16.65
C LYS A 179 2.07 11.26 15.96
N LEU A 180 3.11 11.93 15.44
CA LEU A 180 2.93 13.19 14.71
C LEU A 180 2.10 13.00 13.45
N TYR A 181 2.36 11.94 12.67
CA TYR A 181 1.64 11.69 11.42
C TYR A 181 0.19 11.27 11.65
N ASN A 182 -0.11 10.49 12.69
CA ASN A 182 -1.47 10.19 13.09
C ASN A 182 -2.21 11.45 13.58
N TYR A 183 -1.55 12.29 14.39
CA TYR A 183 -2.13 13.57 14.82
C TYR A 183 -2.47 14.49 13.65
N ARG A 184 -1.66 14.46 12.58
CA ARG A 184 -1.89 15.24 11.35
C ARG A 184 -2.82 14.59 10.34
N GLY A 185 -3.35 13.40 10.62
CA GLY A 185 -4.19 12.64 9.70
C GLY A 185 -3.46 12.14 8.45
N ILE A 186 -2.12 12.10 8.47
CA ILE A 186 -1.30 11.52 7.38
C ILE A 186 -1.28 10.00 7.50
N PHE A 187 -1.15 9.50 8.73
CA PHE A 187 -1.29 8.08 9.06
C PHE A 187 -2.57 7.84 9.84
N HIS A 188 -3.06 6.60 9.75
CA HIS A 188 -4.20 6.09 10.49
C HIS A 188 -3.91 4.69 11.01
N ASN A 189 -2.71 4.48 11.58
CA ASN A 189 -2.21 3.16 11.97
C ASN A 189 -2.05 2.97 13.49
N GLU A 190 -2.68 3.83 14.31
CA GLU A 190 -2.57 3.73 15.79
C GLU A 190 -2.99 2.36 16.32
N HIS A 191 -3.97 1.74 15.67
CA HIS A 191 -4.52 0.44 16.02
C HIS A 191 -4.22 -0.64 14.96
N ASP A 192 -3.20 -0.44 14.14
CA ASP A 192 -2.76 -1.45 13.17
C ASP A 192 -1.79 -2.43 13.84
N TYR A 193 -2.28 -3.66 14.13
CA TYR A 193 -1.55 -4.73 14.77
C TYR A 193 -1.17 -5.83 13.75
N LEU A 194 -0.02 -6.47 13.96
CA LEU A 194 0.43 -7.58 13.13
C LEU A 194 -0.55 -8.75 13.17
N ALA A 195 -1.14 -9.00 14.34
CA ALA A 195 -2.15 -10.04 14.50
C ALA A 195 -3.39 -9.79 13.62
N ASP A 196 -3.86 -8.53 13.56
CA ASP A 196 -5.02 -8.18 12.73
C ASP A 196 -4.71 -8.28 11.23
N LEU A 197 -3.49 -7.90 10.80
CA LEU A 197 -3.05 -8.10 9.41
C LEU A 197 -3.07 -9.57 9.01
N ARG A 198 -2.49 -10.43 9.85
CA ARG A 198 -2.49 -11.88 9.61
C ARG A 198 -3.90 -12.46 9.59
N GLN A 199 -4.77 -12.02 10.50
CA GLN A 199 -6.16 -12.46 10.55
C GLN A 199 -6.93 -12.01 9.31
N ALA A 200 -6.74 -10.78 8.85
CA ALA A 200 -7.38 -10.25 7.65
C ALA A 200 -7.00 -11.03 6.39
N LEU A 201 -5.72 -11.41 6.25
CA LEU A 201 -5.24 -12.25 5.16
C LEU A 201 -5.75 -13.70 5.27
N ALA A 202 -5.67 -14.30 6.46
CA ALA A 202 -6.13 -15.68 6.71
C ALA A 202 -7.63 -15.88 6.44
N ALA A 203 -8.44 -14.83 6.68
CA ALA A 203 -9.87 -14.88 6.41
C ALA A 203 -10.21 -14.93 4.90
N ARG A 204 -9.26 -14.55 4.02
CA ARG A 204 -9.47 -14.36 2.58
C ARG A 204 -8.66 -15.29 1.70
N PHE A 205 -7.48 -15.70 2.16
CA PHE A 205 -6.52 -16.44 1.36
C PHE A 205 -6.05 -17.69 2.09
N LYS A 206 -6.06 -18.81 1.38
CA LYS A 206 -5.54 -20.10 1.91
C LYS A 206 -4.01 -20.12 1.96
N CYS A 207 -3.35 -19.37 1.06
CA CYS A 207 -1.91 -19.29 0.97
C CYS A 207 -1.48 -17.81 1.06
N PHE A 208 -0.80 -17.46 2.15
CA PHE A 208 -0.30 -16.11 2.40
C PHE A 208 0.92 -16.15 3.32
N GLY A 209 1.67 -15.06 3.34
CA GLY A 209 2.78 -14.86 4.25
C GLY A 209 2.92 -13.41 4.67
N VAL A 210 3.55 -13.21 5.84
CA VAL A 210 3.89 -11.87 6.37
C VAL A 210 5.29 -11.93 6.96
N GLU A 211 6.17 -11.10 6.42
CA GLU A 211 7.52 -10.84 6.92
C GLU A 211 7.56 -9.50 7.63
N VAL A 212 8.32 -9.41 8.73
CA VAL A 212 8.43 -8.17 9.52
C VAL A 212 9.87 -7.70 9.53
N HIS A 213 10.09 -6.49 9.06
CA HIS A 213 11.37 -5.79 9.11
C HIS A 213 11.19 -4.47 9.89
N GLY A 214 11.72 -4.42 11.11
CA GLY A 214 11.46 -3.31 12.02
C GLY A 214 9.96 -3.15 12.29
N CYS A 215 9.38 -2.00 11.97
CA CYS A 215 7.93 -1.79 12.07
C CYS A 215 7.18 -1.90 10.74
N ALA A 216 7.86 -2.29 9.66
CA ALA A 216 7.23 -2.58 8.38
C ALA A 216 6.85 -4.07 8.29
N ALA A 217 5.62 -4.35 7.89
CA ALA A 217 5.16 -5.67 7.51
C ALA A 217 5.06 -5.76 5.99
N LEU A 218 5.73 -6.74 5.40
CA LEU A 218 5.65 -7.11 4.00
C LEU A 218 4.73 -8.33 3.90
N PHE A 219 3.71 -8.27 3.08
CA PHE A 219 2.72 -9.34 2.99
C PHE A 219 2.48 -9.77 1.54
N TRP A 220 2.17 -11.03 1.37
CA TRP A 220 1.72 -11.60 0.10
C TRP A 220 0.61 -12.62 0.32
N ALA A 221 -0.23 -12.81 -0.69
CA ALA A 221 -1.31 -13.79 -0.68
C ALA A 221 -1.64 -14.25 -2.10
N ILE A 222 -1.99 -15.53 -2.26
CA ILE A 222 -2.30 -16.13 -3.56
C ILE A 222 -3.81 -16.33 -3.68
N LYS A 223 -4.39 -15.85 -4.78
CA LYS A 223 -5.80 -16.11 -5.13
C LYS A 223 -5.99 -17.56 -5.55
N THR A 224 -6.84 -18.30 -4.85
CA THR A 224 -7.17 -19.72 -5.12
C THR A 224 -8.40 -19.88 -6.01
#